data_177032d0dce4bc207b2dfc18113b8b38
#
_entry.id   177032d0dce4bc207b2dfc18113b8b38
#
_cell.length_a   1.000
_cell.length_b   1.000
_cell.length_c   1.000
_cell.angle_alpha   90.00
_cell.angle_beta   90.00
_cell.angle_gamma   90.00
#
_symmetry.space_group_name_H-M   'P 1'
#
loop_
_entity.id
_entity.type
_entity.pdbx_description
1 polymer ?
#
loop_
_entity_poly.entity_id
_entity_poly.type
_entity_poly.pdbx_seq_one_letter_code
_entity_poly.pdbx_strand_id
1 'polypeptide(L)'
;MLKRIYNDKPNQNEINDVVNCLRNGGVIIYPTDTIYALGCDINNKKALERVAKIKGIKLKDANFSFICYDLRHLSEFAKQVSTHTYKLLKRVFPGPYTIILNATDKIPKIFSNKKKTVGIRIPDNNIARELVKELGSPIVSTSIHDEDDIIEYSTDPELIFEKYKHQVDLVIDGGYGMNVGSTIIDCTEDDEYIIVREGKGELDLIY
;
A
#
# COMPACT_ATOMS: atom_id res chain seq x y z
N MET A 1 1.94 -3.30 19.45
CA MET A 1 2.88 -4.43 19.54
C MET A 1 3.88 -4.34 18.40
N LEU A 2 5.19 -4.57 18.66
CA LEU A 2 6.20 -4.75 17.60
C LEU A 2 6.37 -6.24 17.32
N LYS A 3 6.33 -6.66 16.03
CA LYS A 3 6.45 -8.05 15.63
C LYS A 3 7.47 -8.19 14.51
N ARG A 4 8.52 -8.99 14.71
CA ARG A 4 9.54 -9.22 13.70
C ARG A 4 9.07 -10.31 12.72
N ILE A 5 9.16 -10.01 11.42
CA ILE A 5 8.88 -10.96 10.33
C ILE A 5 10.00 -10.82 9.28
N TYR A 6 10.59 -11.94 8.85
CA TYR A 6 11.66 -11.94 7.87
C TYR A 6 11.08 -11.93 6.44
N ASN A 7 11.49 -10.95 5.63
CA ASN A 7 10.96 -10.77 4.28
C ASN A 7 11.31 -11.92 3.33
N ASP A 8 12.50 -12.52 3.46
CA ASP A 8 12.96 -13.60 2.57
C ASP A 8 12.08 -14.86 2.69
N LYS A 9 11.58 -15.13 3.89
CA LYS A 9 10.72 -16.28 4.19
C LYS A 9 9.76 -15.94 5.33
N PRO A 10 8.66 -15.22 5.06
CA PRO A 10 7.67 -14.92 6.08
C PRO A 10 7.11 -16.20 6.71
N ASN A 11 7.08 -16.25 8.04
CA ASN A 11 6.50 -17.36 8.76
C ASN A 11 4.97 -17.29 8.70
N GLN A 12 4.31 -18.37 8.30
CA GLN A 12 2.86 -18.39 8.11
C GLN A 12 2.08 -18.08 9.40
N ASN A 13 2.55 -18.54 10.56
CA ASN A 13 1.88 -18.23 11.83
C ASN A 13 1.95 -16.73 12.15
N GLU A 14 3.09 -16.09 11.89
CA GLU A 14 3.26 -14.66 12.09
C GLU A 14 2.37 -13.85 11.12
N ILE A 15 2.29 -14.27 9.85
CA ILE A 15 1.37 -13.69 8.88
C ILE A 15 -0.08 -13.84 9.34
N ASN A 16 -0.49 -15.02 9.80
CA ASN A 16 -1.84 -15.28 10.29
C ASN A 16 -2.21 -14.41 11.50
N ASP A 17 -1.28 -14.16 12.42
CA ASP A 17 -1.50 -13.28 13.57
C ASP A 17 -1.80 -11.83 13.11
N VAL A 18 -1.02 -11.33 12.14
CA VAL A 18 -1.24 -9.99 11.58
C VAL A 18 -2.56 -9.92 10.81
N VAL A 19 -2.88 -10.96 10.03
CA VAL A 19 -4.15 -11.04 9.30
C VAL A 19 -5.33 -11.08 10.26
N ASN A 20 -5.23 -11.81 11.37
CA ASN A 20 -6.26 -11.78 12.42
C ASN A 20 -6.43 -10.39 13.02
N CYS A 21 -5.33 -9.65 13.25
CA CYS A 21 -5.40 -8.26 13.66
C CYS A 21 -6.18 -7.41 12.65
N LEU A 22 -5.85 -7.51 11.35
CA LEU A 22 -6.53 -6.79 10.27
C LEU A 22 -8.03 -7.13 10.18
N ARG A 23 -8.39 -8.42 10.20
CA ARG A 23 -9.78 -8.91 10.18
C ARG A 23 -10.61 -8.38 11.34
N ASN A 24 -9.98 -8.19 12.50
CA ASN A 24 -10.61 -7.60 13.69
C ASN A 24 -10.63 -6.06 13.68
N GLY A 25 -10.27 -5.42 12.57
CA GLY A 25 -10.28 -3.97 12.41
C GLY A 25 -9.03 -3.28 12.95
N GLY A 26 -7.94 -4.01 13.07
CA GLY A 26 -6.64 -3.46 13.44
C GLY A 26 -6.06 -2.57 12.35
N VAL A 27 -5.28 -1.59 12.80
CA VAL A 27 -4.45 -0.73 11.96
C VAL A 27 -3.01 -1.13 12.18
N ILE A 28 -2.27 -1.37 11.11
CA ILE A 28 -0.89 -1.85 11.16
C ILE A 28 0.06 -0.89 10.46
N ILE A 29 1.33 -0.94 10.85
CA ILE A 29 2.45 -0.42 10.06
C ILE A 29 3.28 -1.60 9.59
N TYR A 30 3.63 -1.61 8.31
CA TYR A 30 4.29 -2.74 7.67
C TYR A 30 5.31 -2.30 6.63
N PRO A 31 6.38 -3.11 6.39
CA PRO A 31 7.40 -2.80 5.40
C PRO A 31 6.86 -2.94 3.98
N THR A 32 7.42 -2.14 3.08
CA THR A 32 7.25 -2.27 1.64
C THR A 32 8.62 -2.20 0.96
N ASP A 33 8.63 -2.25 -0.37
CA ASP A 33 9.82 -2.01 -1.19
C ASP A 33 10.24 -0.52 -1.28
N THR A 34 9.51 0.36 -0.57
CA THR A 34 9.76 1.80 -0.46
C THR A 34 9.71 2.23 1.01
N ILE A 35 8.93 3.23 1.36
CA ILE A 35 8.68 3.67 2.73
C ILE A 35 7.78 2.67 3.45
N TYR A 36 7.96 2.48 4.75
CA TYR A 36 6.98 1.81 5.60
C TYR A 36 5.58 2.40 5.42
N ALA A 37 4.58 1.56 5.45
CA ALA A 37 3.20 1.96 5.19
C ALA A 37 2.29 1.71 6.39
N LEU A 38 1.36 2.65 6.59
CA LEU A 38 0.22 2.53 7.49
C LEU A 38 -0.96 1.95 6.71
N GLY A 39 -1.62 0.92 7.23
CA GLY A 39 -2.71 0.29 6.50
C GLY A 39 -3.70 -0.49 7.36
N CYS A 40 -4.81 -0.86 6.72
CA CYS A 40 -5.87 -1.68 7.29
C CYS A 40 -6.64 -2.43 6.20
N ASP A 41 -7.51 -3.36 6.59
CA ASP A 41 -8.42 -4.03 5.66
C ASP A 41 -9.37 -3.01 5.01
N ILE A 42 -9.46 -3.04 3.67
CA ILE A 42 -10.35 -2.18 2.88
C ILE A 42 -11.82 -2.31 3.29
N ASN A 43 -12.22 -3.47 3.81
CA ASN A 43 -13.60 -3.75 4.20
C ASN A 43 -13.96 -3.21 5.59
N ASN A 44 -12.98 -2.73 6.37
CA ASN A 44 -13.23 -2.25 7.72
C ASN A 44 -13.30 -0.72 7.80
N LYS A 45 -14.53 -0.18 7.75
CA LYS A 45 -14.77 1.26 7.78
C LYS A 45 -14.17 1.96 9.00
N LYS A 46 -14.26 1.36 10.20
CA LYS A 46 -13.71 1.97 11.44
C LYS A 46 -12.18 2.05 11.39
N ALA A 47 -11.54 1.02 10.85
CA ALA A 47 -10.09 1.02 10.66
C ALA A 47 -9.65 2.08 9.64
N LEU A 48 -10.41 2.26 8.55
CA LEU A 48 -10.17 3.32 7.56
C LEU A 48 -10.26 4.73 8.16
N GLU A 49 -11.27 4.97 9.01
CA GLU A 49 -11.43 6.24 9.72
C GLU A 49 -10.24 6.48 10.69
N ARG A 50 -9.72 5.42 11.33
CA ARG A 50 -8.52 5.50 12.18
C ARG A 50 -7.28 5.86 11.35
N VAL A 51 -7.06 5.19 10.20
CA VAL A 51 -5.94 5.50 9.29
C VAL A 51 -5.99 6.96 8.85
N ALA A 52 -7.15 7.45 8.41
CA ALA A 52 -7.33 8.85 8.02
C ALA A 52 -7.04 9.81 9.17
N LYS A 53 -7.51 9.49 10.40
CA LYS A 53 -7.24 10.28 11.60
C LYS A 53 -5.74 10.33 11.94
N ILE A 54 -5.03 9.20 11.88
CA ILE A 54 -3.58 9.13 12.12
C ILE A 54 -2.83 10.01 11.12
N LYS A 55 -3.27 10.03 9.85
CA LYS A 55 -2.70 10.89 8.80
C LYS A 55 -3.16 12.35 8.87
N GLY A 56 -4.05 12.72 9.78
CA GLY A 56 -4.55 14.09 9.91
C GLY A 56 -5.42 14.55 8.74
N ILE A 57 -6.00 13.64 7.95
CA ILE A 57 -6.80 13.93 6.77
C ILE A 57 -8.26 13.46 6.93
N LYS A 58 -9.17 14.09 6.19
CA LYS A 58 -10.55 13.58 6.12
C LYS A 58 -10.59 12.39 5.16
N LEU A 59 -11.27 11.32 5.56
CA LEU A 59 -11.34 10.08 4.76
C LEU A 59 -11.84 10.30 3.33
N LYS A 60 -12.78 11.22 3.12
CA LYS A 60 -13.30 11.59 1.79
C LYS A 60 -12.28 12.26 0.87
N ASP A 61 -11.23 12.84 1.44
CA ASP A 61 -10.17 13.57 0.73
C ASP A 61 -8.88 12.72 0.65
N ALA A 62 -8.93 11.49 1.18
CA ALA A 62 -7.78 10.61 1.24
C ALA A 62 -7.50 9.95 -0.11
N ASN A 63 -6.26 10.12 -0.60
CA ASN A 63 -5.74 9.44 -1.77
C ASN A 63 -4.94 8.20 -1.34
N PHE A 64 -5.61 7.22 -0.74
CA PHE A 64 -4.98 5.97 -0.36
C PHE A 64 -4.72 5.09 -1.58
N SER A 65 -3.63 4.33 -1.55
CA SER A 65 -3.39 3.25 -2.50
C SER A 65 -3.89 1.92 -1.94
N PHE A 66 -4.14 0.97 -2.82
CA PHE A 66 -4.53 -0.39 -2.48
C PHE A 66 -3.40 -1.34 -2.80
N ILE A 67 -3.00 -2.13 -1.80
CA ILE A 67 -2.00 -3.17 -2.00
C ILE A 67 -2.71 -4.42 -2.51
N CYS A 68 -2.25 -4.92 -3.66
CA CYS A 68 -2.64 -6.21 -4.21
C CYS A 68 -1.44 -7.17 -4.16
N TYR A 69 -1.68 -8.49 -4.19
CA TYR A 69 -0.58 -9.47 -4.15
C TYR A 69 -0.08 -9.85 -5.55
N ASP A 70 -0.91 -9.72 -6.58
CA ASP A 70 -0.56 -9.97 -7.99
C ASP A 70 -1.48 -9.20 -8.97
N LEU A 71 -1.23 -9.35 -10.27
CA LEU A 71 -2.03 -8.70 -11.32
C LEU A 71 -3.45 -9.26 -11.43
N ARG A 72 -3.69 -10.51 -11.04
CA ARG A 72 -5.02 -11.10 -11.03
C ARG A 72 -5.88 -10.43 -9.97
N HIS A 73 -5.35 -10.28 -8.76
CA HIS A 73 -6.01 -9.57 -7.67
C HIS A 73 -6.27 -8.10 -8.03
N LEU A 74 -5.30 -7.42 -8.68
CA LEU A 74 -5.47 -6.06 -9.18
C LEU A 74 -6.68 -5.96 -10.12
N SER A 75 -6.85 -6.91 -11.06
CA SER A 75 -7.92 -6.88 -12.06
C SER A 75 -9.34 -6.94 -11.47
N GLU A 76 -9.47 -7.26 -10.20
CA GLU A 76 -10.76 -7.22 -9.51
C GLU A 76 -11.21 -5.80 -9.16
N PHE A 77 -10.25 -4.89 -8.95
CA PHE A 77 -10.48 -3.53 -8.48
C PHE A 77 -10.30 -2.46 -9.56
N ALA A 78 -9.55 -2.79 -10.62
CA ALA A 78 -9.37 -1.94 -11.79
C ALA A 78 -10.23 -2.44 -12.96
N LYS A 79 -10.79 -1.50 -13.73
CA LYS A 79 -11.45 -1.82 -15.01
C LYS A 79 -10.44 -2.41 -15.99
N GLN A 80 -10.97 -3.02 -17.04
CA GLN A 80 -10.13 -3.53 -18.13
C GLN A 80 -9.25 -2.39 -18.65
N VAL A 81 -7.96 -2.68 -18.79
CA VAL A 81 -6.95 -1.77 -19.32
C VAL A 81 -6.57 -2.17 -20.74
N SER A 82 -5.98 -1.24 -21.50
CA SER A 82 -5.45 -1.53 -22.84
C SER A 82 -4.33 -2.58 -22.79
N THR A 83 -4.02 -3.19 -23.91
CA THR A 83 -2.88 -4.12 -24.03
C THR A 83 -1.56 -3.42 -23.70
N HIS A 84 -1.44 -2.14 -24.05
CA HIS A 84 -0.25 -1.34 -23.75
C HIS A 84 -0.08 -1.15 -22.23
N THR A 85 -1.11 -0.69 -21.55
CA THR A 85 -1.12 -0.56 -20.08
C THR A 85 -0.85 -1.91 -19.39
N TYR A 86 -1.45 -3.01 -19.89
CA TYR A 86 -1.18 -4.33 -19.31
C TYR A 86 0.29 -4.76 -19.45
N LYS A 87 0.94 -4.45 -20.58
CA LYS A 87 2.38 -4.71 -20.73
C LYS A 87 3.22 -3.89 -19.76
N LEU A 88 2.85 -2.63 -19.52
CA LEU A 88 3.48 -1.80 -18.49
C LEU A 88 3.33 -2.44 -17.11
N LEU A 89 2.10 -2.81 -16.70
CA LEU A 89 1.86 -3.45 -15.41
C LEU A 89 2.74 -4.69 -15.19
N LYS A 90 2.90 -5.53 -16.21
CA LYS A 90 3.77 -6.71 -16.16
C LYS A 90 5.26 -6.39 -16.02
N ARG A 91 5.69 -5.24 -16.50
CA ARG A 91 7.08 -4.79 -16.48
C ARG A 91 7.44 -4.16 -15.13
N VAL A 92 6.51 -3.40 -14.53
CA VAL A 92 6.77 -2.62 -13.32
C VAL A 92 6.32 -3.30 -12.03
N PHE A 93 5.49 -4.36 -12.09
CA PHE A 93 5.02 -5.10 -10.92
C PHE A 93 5.55 -6.56 -10.87
N PRO A 94 5.92 -7.05 -9.67
CA PRO A 94 5.99 -6.31 -8.40
C PRO A 94 7.14 -5.29 -8.42
N GLY A 95 6.92 -4.14 -7.77
CA GLY A 95 7.93 -3.08 -7.76
C GLY A 95 7.47 -1.75 -7.16
N PRO A 96 8.39 -0.76 -7.10
CA PRO A 96 8.19 0.49 -6.38
C PRO A 96 7.32 1.51 -7.14
N TYR A 97 6.21 1.05 -7.69
CA TYR A 97 5.27 1.86 -8.46
C TYR A 97 3.88 1.90 -7.83
N THR A 98 3.18 3.01 -8.05
CA THR A 98 1.75 3.16 -7.81
C THR A 98 1.11 3.51 -9.14
N ILE A 99 0.21 2.66 -9.63
CA ILE A 99 -0.48 2.89 -10.89
C ILE A 99 -1.92 3.31 -10.60
N ILE A 100 -2.32 4.48 -11.11
CA ILE A 100 -3.68 4.98 -11.00
C ILE A 100 -4.45 4.45 -12.21
N LEU A 101 -5.55 3.75 -11.94
CA LEU A 101 -6.40 3.10 -12.93
C LEU A 101 -7.87 3.48 -12.71
N ASN A 102 -8.71 3.28 -13.72
CA ASN A 102 -10.15 3.39 -13.59
C ASN A 102 -10.68 2.26 -12.68
N ALA A 103 -11.43 2.63 -11.65
CA ALA A 103 -11.92 1.73 -10.61
C ALA A 103 -13.15 0.94 -11.06
N THR A 104 -13.26 -0.32 -10.59
CA THR A 104 -14.50 -1.11 -10.66
C THR A 104 -15.46 -0.71 -9.53
N ASP A 105 -16.71 -1.20 -9.61
CA ASP A 105 -17.69 -1.01 -8.54
C ASP A 105 -17.41 -1.86 -7.26
N LYS A 106 -16.41 -2.74 -7.30
CA LYS A 106 -15.95 -3.49 -6.12
C LYS A 106 -15.25 -2.62 -5.07
N ILE A 107 -14.81 -1.42 -5.47
CA ILE A 107 -14.22 -0.47 -4.53
C ILE A 107 -15.30 0.07 -3.60
N PRO A 108 -15.11 0.00 -2.27
CA PRO A 108 -16.09 0.53 -1.33
C PRO A 108 -16.40 2.00 -1.61
N LYS A 109 -17.69 2.36 -1.58
CA LYS A 109 -18.17 3.73 -1.90
C LYS A 109 -17.49 4.83 -1.10
N ILE A 110 -16.93 4.52 0.07
CA ILE A 110 -16.19 5.46 0.92
C ILE A 110 -14.93 6.01 0.22
N PHE A 111 -14.38 5.28 -0.79
CA PHE A 111 -13.25 5.70 -1.62
C PHE A 111 -13.67 6.26 -2.97
N SER A 112 -14.98 6.32 -3.24
CA SER A 112 -15.47 6.85 -4.51
C SER A 112 -15.15 8.35 -4.59
N ASN A 113 -13.97 8.66 -5.13
CA ASN A 113 -13.66 10.00 -5.57
C ASN A 113 -14.53 10.36 -6.79
N LYS A 114 -14.62 11.64 -7.13
CA LYS A 114 -15.39 12.10 -8.30
C LYS A 114 -14.93 11.46 -9.62
N LYS A 115 -13.67 11.06 -9.71
CA LYS A 115 -13.03 10.48 -10.91
C LYS A 115 -13.19 8.96 -11.00
N LYS A 116 -13.66 8.28 -9.95
CA LYS A 116 -13.77 6.80 -9.88
C LYS A 116 -12.45 6.10 -10.25
N THR A 117 -11.34 6.59 -9.72
CA THR A 117 -10.02 6.05 -9.95
C THR A 117 -9.45 5.43 -8.67
N VAL A 118 -8.48 4.55 -8.81
CA VAL A 118 -7.81 3.86 -7.71
C VAL A 118 -6.31 3.80 -7.97
N GLY A 119 -5.50 4.14 -6.97
CA GLY A 119 -4.06 3.89 -6.99
C GLY A 119 -3.79 2.47 -6.48
N ILE A 120 -3.14 1.64 -7.28
CA ILE A 120 -2.83 0.26 -6.93
C ILE A 120 -1.32 0.06 -6.87
N ARG A 121 -0.87 -0.76 -5.91
CA ARG A 121 0.51 -1.21 -5.78
C ARG A 121 0.55 -2.73 -5.64
N ILE A 122 1.62 -3.31 -6.21
CA ILE A 122 2.05 -4.68 -5.92
C ILE A 122 3.53 -4.55 -5.50
N PRO A 123 3.81 -4.35 -4.20
CA PRO A 123 5.17 -4.09 -3.74
C PRO A 123 6.06 -5.33 -3.91
N ASP A 124 7.32 -5.13 -4.24
CA ASP A 124 8.33 -6.19 -4.20
C ASP A 124 8.79 -6.41 -2.75
N ASN A 125 7.84 -6.89 -1.96
CA ASN A 125 8.01 -7.23 -0.55
C ASN A 125 7.12 -8.42 -0.21
N ASN A 126 7.73 -9.52 0.20
CA ASN A 126 7.00 -10.78 0.44
C ASN A 126 6.05 -10.67 1.64
N ILE A 127 6.42 -9.93 2.70
CA ILE A 127 5.54 -9.71 3.87
C ILE A 127 4.25 -9.05 3.41
N ALA A 128 4.35 -7.91 2.72
CA ALA A 128 3.19 -7.16 2.25
C ALA A 128 2.28 -8.00 1.35
N ARG A 129 2.86 -8.76 0.41
CA ARG A 129 2.10 -9.59 -0.53
C ARG A 129 1.44 -10.80 0.14
N GLU A 130 2.14 -11.50 1.04
CA GLU A 130 1.55 -12.62 1.79
C GLU A 130 0.43 -12.17 2.73
N LEU A 131 0.56 -11.00 3.37
CA LEU A 131 -0.52 -10.43 4.18
C LEU A 131 -1.79 -10.22 3.35
N VAL A 132 -1.68 -9.61 2.18
CA VAL A 132 -2.84 -9.36 1.30
C VAL A 132 -3.43 -10.65 0.76
N LYS A 133 -2.59 -11.62 0.38
CA LYS A 133 -3.01 -12.93 -0.12
C LYS A 133 -3.77 -13.71 0.94
N GLU A 134 -3.27 -13.76 2.16
CA GLU A 134 -3.90 -14.47 3.28
C GLU A 134 -5.15 -13.74 3.80
N LEU A 135 -5.16 -12.41 3.77
CA LEU A 135 -6.32 -11.60 4.12
C LEU A 135 -7.48 -11.84 3.14
N GLY A 136 -7.16 -12.02 1.84
CA GLY A 136 -8.13 -12.22 0.76
C GLY A 136 -8.78 -10.92 0.26
N SER A 137 -8.33 -9.77 0.75
CA SER A 137 -8.78 -8.44 0.32
C SER A 137 -7.59 -7.47 0.30
N PRO A 138 -7.66 -6.36 -0.48
CA PRO A 138 -6.61 -5.35 -0.45
C PRO A 138 -6.41 -4.73 0.92
N ILE A 139 -5.16 -4.40 1.23
CA ILE A 139 -4.83 -3.51 2.34
C ILE A 139 -4.85 -2.08 1.80
N VAL A 140 -5.65 -1.22 2.39
CA VAL A 140 -5.57 0.23 2.16
C VAL A 140 -4.26 0.73 2.75
N SER A 141 -3.53 1.54 2.00
CA SER A 141 -2.15 1.88 2.29
C SER A 141 -1.85 3.35 2.09
N THR A 142 -1.11 3.91 3.03
CA THR A 142 -0.48 5.23 2.90
C THR A 142 0.90 5.19 3.57
N SER A 143 1.88 5.93 3.03
CA SER A 143 3.20 6.01 3.64
C SER A 143 3.15 6.66 5.03
N ILE A 144 4.05 6.24 5.94
CA ILE A 144 4.23 6.88 7.23
C ILE A 144 5.14 8.12 7.15
N HIS A 145 5.52 8.53 5.93
CA HIS A 145 6.42 9.67 5.71
C HIS A 145 5.94 10.89 6.48
N ASP A 146 6.84 11.46 7.25
CA ASP A 146 6.69 12.73 7.95
C ASP A 146 7.58 13.79 7.29
N GLU A 147 7.25 15.06 7.52
CA GLU A 147 8.07 16.20 7.11
C GLU A 147 9.30 16.40 8.03
N ASP A 148 9.52 15.50 9.02
CA ASP A 148 10.69 15.52 9.88
C ASP A 148 11.95 15.17 9.09
N ASP A 149 12.99 15.98 9.23
CA ASP A 149 14.29 15.81 8.60
C ASP A 149 15.09 14.57 9.11
N ILE A 150 14.59 13.91 10.16
CA ILE A 150 15.25 12.75 10.78
C ILE A 150 14.75 11.47 10.12
N ILE A 151 15.53 10.97 9.16
CA ILE A 151 15.20 9.81 8.30
C ILE A 151 14.97 8.53 9.13
N GLU A 152 15.69 8.35 10.23
CA GLU A 152 15.61 7.19 11.10
C GLU A 152 14.20 6.97 11.65
N TYR A 153 13.43 8.02 11.92
CA TYR A 153 12.06 7.90 12.42
C TYR A 153 11.06 7.31 11.43
N SER A 154 11.44 7.20 10.16
CA SER A 154 10.62 6.60 9.10
C SER A 154 11.20 5.33 8.52
N THR A 155 12.45 4.96 8.89
CA THR A 155 13.17 3.81 8.32
C THR A 155 13.48 2.73 9.35
N ASP A 156 13.72 3.07 10.62
CA ASP A 156 13.98 2.12 11.70
C ASP A 156 12.65 1.63 12.30
N PRO A 157 12.34 0.32 12.26
CA PRO A 157 11.08 -0.22 12.76
C PRO A 157 10.91 -0.05 14.29
N GLU A 158 11.99 0.02 15.07
CA GLU A 158 11.93 0.26 16.51
C GLU A 158 11.51 1.72 16.80
N LEU A 159 12.09 2.68 16.08
CA LEU A 159 11.72 4.10 16.18
C LEU A 159 10.31 4.35 15.65
N ILE A 160 9.93 3.69 14.56
CA ILE A 160 8.56 3.69 14.05
C ILE A 160 7.60 3.18 15.12
N PHE A 161 7.94 2.08 15.78
CA PHE A 161 7.11 1.52 16.84
C PHE A 161 6.97 2.51 18.01
N GLU A 162 8.06 3.09 18.51
CA GLU A 162 8.02 4.06 19.61
C GLU A 162 7.11 5.25 19.27
N LYS A 163 7.16 5.75 18.05
CA LYS A 163 6.35 6.87 17.58
C LYS A 163 4.85 6.53 17.46
N TYR A 164 4.52 5.34 16.99
CA TYR A 164 3.15 4.97 16.64
C TYR A 164 2.47 3.98 17.60
N LYS A 165 3.15 3.46 18.62
CA LYS A 165 2.66 2.39 19.52
C LYS A 165 1.30 2.64 20.20
N HIS A 166 0.90 3.91 20.34
CA HIS A 166 -0.40 4.29 20.91
C HIS A 166 -1.47 4.59 19.87
N GLN A 167 -1.12 4.55 18.58
CA GLN A 167 -2.01 4.90 17.47
C GLN A 167 -2.40 3.68 16.63
N VAL A 168 -1.49 2.68 16.55
CA VAL A 168 -1.68 1.46 15.77
C VAL A 168 -1.67 0.22 16.66
N ASP A 169 -2.26 -0.86 16.18
CA ASP A 169 -2.37 -2.12 16.92
C ASP A 169 -1.09 -2.95 16.80
N LEU A 170 -0.41 -2.87 15.64
CA LEU A 170 0.78 -3.64 15.37
C LEU A 170 1.73 -2.91 14.41
N VAL A 171 3.02 -3.00 14.70
CA VAL A 171 4.10 -2.62 13.78
C VAL A 171 4.88 -3.88 13.41
N ILE A 172 5.12 -4.11 12.13
CA ILE A 172 5.93 -5.22 11.64
C ILE A 172 7.36 -4.72 11.47
N ASP A 173 8.29 -5.33 12.19
CA ASP A 173 9.71 -5.17 11.94
C ASP A 173 10.13 -6.13 10.80
N GLY A 174 10.28 -5.59 9.61
CA GLY A 174 10.81 -6.28 8.43
C GLY A 174 12.23 -5.87 8.07
N GLY A 175 12.93 -5.24 9.03
CA GLY A 175 14.23 -4.60 8.81
C GLY A 175 14.10 -3.12 8.43
N TYR A 176 15.22 -2.46 8.18
CA TYR A 176 15.23 -1.05 7.82
C TYR A 176 14.45 -0.79 6.53
N GLY A 177 13.59 0.23 6.56
CA GLY A 177 12.86 0.71 5.40
C GLY A 177 13.66 1.70 4.55
N MET A 178 13.01 2.25 3.54
CA MET A 178 13.55 3.33 2.71
C MET A 178 12.82 4.64 3.00
N ASN A 179 13.38 5.75 2.53
CA ASN A 179 12.80 7.10 2.66
C ASN A 179 12.31 7.66 1.32
N VAL A 180 12.45 6.91 0.23
CA VAL A 180 11.96 7.30 -1.11
C VAL A 180 10.66 6.59 -1.41
N GLY A 181 9.62 7.36 -1.76
CA GLY A 181 8.31 6.83 -2.10
C GLY A 181 8.26 6.14 -3.45
N SER A 182 7.11 5.52 -3.77
CA SER A 182 6.87 4.93 -5.09
C SER A 182 6.78 6.00 -6.19
N THR A 183 7.19 5.66 -7.40
CA THR A 183 6.82 6.41 -8.61
C THR A 183 5.34 6.24 -8.88
N ILE A 184 4.62 7.34 -9.12
CA ILE A 184 3.17 7.35 -9.35
C ILE A 184 2.90 7.68 -10.81
N ILE A 185 2.17 6.79 -11.49
CA ILE A 185 1.83 6.91 -12.90
C ILE A 185 0.31 6.87 -13.02
N ASP A 186 -0.28 7.85 -13.69
CA ASP A 186 -1.69 7.86 -14.06
C ASP A 186 -1.84 7.18 -15.44
N CYS A 187 -2.60 6.09 -15.47
CA CYS A 187 -2.92 5.29 -16.64
C CYS A 187 -4.46 5.20 -16.82
N THR A 188 -5.18 6.24 -16.45
CA THR A 188 -6.65 6.29 -16.59
C THR A 188 -7.11 6.54 -18.01
N GLU A 189 -6.27 7.16 -18.83
CA GLU A 189 -6.50 7.34 -20.27
C GLU A 189 -5.78 6.23 -21.05
N ASP A 190 -6.43 5.73 -22.09
CA ASP A 190 -5.85 4.66 -22.90
C ASP A 190 -4.61 5.18 -23.65
N ASP A 191 -3.53 4.39 -23.55
CA ASP A 191 -2.25 4.59 -24.22
C ASP A 191 -1.48 5.89 -23.84
N GLU A 192 -1.96 6.66 -22.86
CA GLU A 192 -1.26 7.82 -22.29
C GLU A 192 -0.84 7.55 -20.85
N TYR A 193 0.42 7.86 -20.53
CA TYR A 193 0.96 7.76 -19.17
C TYR A 193 1.38 9.12 -18.67
N ILE A 194 0.83 9.52 -17.54
CA ILE A 194 1.22 10.77 -16.86
C ILE A 194 2.00 10.42 -15.60
N ILE A 195 3.25 10.85 -15.53
CA ILE A 195 4.05 10.74 -14.31
C ILE A 195 3.55 11.80 -13.32
N VAL A 196 2.81 11.35 -12.31
CA VAL A 196 2.26 12.22 -11.26
C VAL A 196 3.32 12.57 -10.23
N ARG A 197 4.22 11.62 -9.95
CA ARG A 197 5.34 11.78 -9.03
C ARG A 197 6.46 10.84 -9.38
N GLU A 198 7.67 11.35 -9.50
CA GLU A 198 8.88 10.53 -9.51
C GLU A 198 9.20 10.02 -8.11
N GLY A 199 9.67 8.79 -8.01
CA GLY A 199 10.04 8.14 -6.78
C GLY A 199 11.11 7.09 -7.04
N LYS A 200 11.09 5.99 -6.29
CA LYS A 200 12.08 4.92 -6.42
C LYS A 200 11.99 4.12 -7.73
N GLY A 201 10.81 4.07 -8.36
CA GLY A 201 10.63 3.35 -9.63
C GLY A 201 11.32 4.09 -10.79
N GLU A 202 12.14 3.36 -11.55
CA GLU A 202 12.91 3.89 -12.67
C GLU A 202 11.98 4.28 -13.83
N LEU A 203 12.19 5.46 -14.42
CA LEU A 203 11.35 5.95 -15.51
C LEU A 203 11.59 5.19 -16.82
N ASP A 204 12.79 4.67 -17.04
CA ASP A 204 13.17 3.91 -18.24
C ASP A 204 12.34 2.62 -18.41
N LEU A 205 11.76 2.11 -17.32
CA LEU A 205 10.84 0.97 -17.37
C LEU A 205 9.43 1.35 -17.83
N ILE A 206 9.12 2.63 -17.97
CA ILE A 206 7.78 3.10 -18.34
C ILE A 206 7.63 3.16 -19.86
N TYR A 207 8.71 3.44 -20.58
CA TYR A 207 8.75 3.64 -22.04
C TYR A 207 9.23 2.42 -22.84
#